data_d7563bb5206da83908da3e9517572c5d
#
_entry.id   d7563bb5206da83908da3e9517572c5d
#
_cell.length_a   1.000
_cell.length_b   1.000
_cell.length_c   1.000
_cell.angle_alpha   90.00
_cell.angle_beta   90.00
_cell.angle_gamma   90.00
#
_symmetry.space_group_name_H-M   'P 1'
#
loop_
_entity.id
_entity.type
_entity.pdbx_description
1 polymer ?
#
loop_
_entity_poly.entity_id
_entity_poly.type
_entity_poly.pdbx_seq_one_letter_code
_entity_poly.pdbx_strand_id
1 'polypeptide(L)'
;LVTGASGGIGGAIAKILGENGYHVFIQGRNQKKLAQLKISMSGNCEILLGDLNKSDDRANILNLAFANKPVDLLVNAAGLSSFVAFEDTKPEMINELMQTNLITPMLFTQEFIAKSNTEQNAEQKQVNVVQVGSAFGYIGYPGFSTYCASKFGLRGFTEALAREYSDTNIRFRYFAPRATSTSINAVSVDEMNKALGNAVDTVEAVAKTFMDFLNSKKRQQVVGWPEKLFVRINGFIPKLVDNAIQSKLAVIKRYLQQS
;
A
#
# COMPACT_ATOMS: atom_id res chain seq x y z
N LEU A 1 -3.67 12.64 -4.26
CA LEU A 1 -4.07 12.27 -2.91
C LEU A 1 -3.33 11.01 -2.47
N VAL A 2 -2.62 11.06 -1.33
CA VAL A 2 -1.87 9.94 -0.74
C VAL A 2 -2.48 9.61 0.62
N THR A 3 -3.05 8.41 0.77
CA THR A 3 -3.57 7.94 2.06
C THR A 3 -2.46 7.31 2.90
N GLY A 4 -2.61 7.31 4.24
CA GLY A 4 -1.60 6.76 5.12
C GLY A 4 -0.25 7.52 5.08
N ALA A 5 -0.26 8.79 4.70
CA ALA A 5 0.94 9.60 4.56
C ALA A 5 1.69 9.85 5.90
N SER A 6 1.04 9.63 7.04
CA SER A 6 1.71 9.64 8.35
C SER A 6 2.59 8.41 8.61
N GLY A 7 2.56 7.40 7.73
CA GLY A 7 3.41 6.21 7.77
C GLY A 7 4.64 6.30 6.86
N GLY A 8 5.59 5.37 7.01
CA GLY A 8 6.88 5.41 6.30
C GLY A 8 6.76 5.45 4.78
N ILE A 9 6.13 4.44 4.16
CA ILE A 9 6.02 4.36 2.69
C ILE A 9 5.13 5.47 2.13
N GLY A 10 3.95 5.71 2.73
CA GLY A 10 3.02 6.76 2.29
C GLY A 10 3.65 8.16 2.37
N GLY A 11 4.37 8.45 3.45
CA GLY A 11 5.09 9.72 3.62
C GLY A 11 6.21 9.91 2.61
N ALA A 12 7.00 8.86 2.35
CA ALA A 12 8.08 8.91 1.36
C ALA A 12 7.54 9.08 -0.08
N ILE A 13 6.42 8.40 -0.41
CA ILE A 13 5.74 8.61 -1.69
C ILE A 13 5.22 10.04 -1.82
N ALA A 14 4.61 10.59 -0.75
CA ALA A 14 4.14 11.97 -0.76
C ALA A 14 5.28 12.96 -1.00
N LYS A 15 6.43 12.78 -0.35
CA LYS A 15 7.63 13.62 -0.54
C LYS A 15 8.11 13.60 -1.99
N ILE A 16 8.35 12.42 -2.54
CA ILE A 16 8.89 12.32 -3.90
C ILE A 16 7.91 12.86 -4.94
N LEU A 17 6.60 12.75 -4.71
CA LEU A 17 5.59 13.40 -5.56
C LEU A 17 5.72 14.92 -5.50
N GLY A 18 5.85 15.52 -4.30
CA GLY A 18 6.09 16.95 -4.13
C GLY A 18 7.36 17.43 -4.83
N GLU A 19 8.46 16.70 -4.69
CA GLU A 19 9.75 16.97 -5.36
C GLU A 19 9.65 16.91 -6.91
N ASN A 20 8.68 16.14 -7.43
CA ASN A 20 8.39 16.03 -8.86
C ASN A 20 7.26 16.97 -9.33
N GLY A 21 6.93 17.99 -8.56
CA GLY A 21 6.01 19.07 -8.95
C GLY A 21 4.52 18.77 -8.78
N TYR A 22 4.15 17.66 -8.12
CA TYR A 22 2.76 17.38 -7.83
C TYR A 22 2.25 18.27 -6.68
N HIS A 23 0.99 18.73 -6.79
CA HIS A 23 0.25 19.19 -5.63
C HIS A 23 -0.24 17.97 -4.85
N VAL A 24 0.15 17.82 -3.61
CA VAL A 24 -0.05 16.60 -2.84
C VAL A 24 -1.00 16.83 -1.66
N PHE A 25 -2.14 16.14 -1.68
CA PHE A 25 -2.97 15.97 -0.49
C PHE A 25 -2.43 14.79 0.32
N ILE A 26 -1.98 15.05 1.55
CA ILE A 26 -1.48 14.04 2.49
C ILE A 26 -2.56 13.70 3.51
N GLN A 27 -3.05 12.47 3.45
CA GLN A 27 -4.11 12.01 4.32
C GLN A 27 -3.58 11.08 5.42
N GLY A 28 -4.14 11.21 6.63
CA GLY A 28 -3.85 10.34 7.77
C GLY A 28 -4.63 10.73 9.02
N ARG A 29 -4.47 9.95 10.10
CA ARG A 29 -5.16 10.17 11.39
C ARG A 29 -4.34 11.01 12.38
N ASN A 30 -3.03 11.10 12.20
CA ASN A 30 -2.12 11.76 13.13
C ASN A 30 -1.69 13.12 12.62
N GLN A 31 -2.36 14.17 13.12
CA GLN A 31 -2.10 15.55 12.73
C GLN A 31 -0.65 16.00 12.96
N LYS A 32 -0.02 15.59 14.08
CA LYS A 32 1.38 15.96 14.39
C LYS A 32 2.35 15.39 13.35
N LYS A 33 2.21 14.10 13.01
CA LYS A 33 3.05 13.47 11.98
C LYS A 33 2.82 14.06 10.59
N LEU A 34 1.58 14.39 10.22
CA LEU A 34 1.27 15.04 8.95
C LEU A 34 1.84 16.46 8.89
N ALA A 35 1.77 17.23 9.98
CA ALA A 35 2.38 18.56 10.05
C ALA A 35 3.91 18.49 9.91
N GLN A 36 4.57 17.55 10.57
CA GLN A 36 6.00 17.31 10.40
C GLN A 36 6.37 16.91 8.96
N LEU A 37 5.56 16.02 8.36
CA LEU A 37 5.75 15.65 6.96
C LEU A 37 5.62 16.88 6.04
N LYS A 38 4.55 17.66 6.20
CA LYS A 38 4.33 18.87 5.41
C LYS A 38 5.51 19.85 5.47
N ILE A 39 6.08 20.11 6.66
CA ILE A 39 7.26 20.96 6.84
C ILE A 39 8.48 20.42 6.06
N SER A 40 8.60 19.09 5.97
CA SER A 40 9.73 18.43 5.30
C SER A 40 9.53 18.22 3.79
N MET A 41 8.36 18.59 3.24
CA MET A 41 8.05 18.45 1.81
C MET A 41 8.42 19.70 1.03
N SER A 42 8.88 19.49 -0.20
CA SER A 42 9.01 20.56 -1.20
C SER A 42 7.69 20.65 -2.00
N GLY A 43 7.28 21.87 -2.35
CA GLY A 43 6.10 22.10 -3.18
C GLY A 43 4.78 22.22 -2.42
N ASN A 44 3.67 22.26 -3.17
CA ASN A 44 2.34 22.46 -2.62
C ASN A 44 1.82 21.18 -1.96
N CYS A 45 1.54 21.27 -0.65
CA CYS A 45 1.05 20.16 0.14
C CYS A 45 -0.05 20.61 1.10
N GLU A 46 -1.16 19.86 1.12
CA GLU A 46 -2.30 20.07 2.01
C GLU A 46 -2.58 18.84 2.88
N ILE A 47 -2.97 19.08 4.14
CA ILE A 47 -3.28 18.01 5.09
C ILE A 47 -4.78 17.73 5.04
N LEU A 48 -5.16 16.48 4.86
CA LEU A 48 -6.51 15.97 5.00
C LEU A 48 -6.55 14.99 6.19
N LEU A 49 -7.04 15.49 7.32
CA LEU A 49 -7.15 14.70 8.56
C LEU A 49 -8.45 13.92 8.56
N GLY A 50 -8.40 12.64 8.93
CA GLY A 50 -9.58 11.81 9.11
C GLY A 50 -9.26 10.31 9.16
N ASP A 51 -10.22 9.52 9.61
CA ASP A 51 -10.18 8.06 9.64
C ASP A 51 -10.96 7.47 8.47
N LEU A 52 -10.26 6.92 7.49
CA LEU A 52 -10.89 6.32 6.30
C LEU A 52 -11.81 5.13 6.60
N ASN A 53 -11.78 4.58 7.81
CA ASN A 53 -12.76 3.56 8.23
C ASN A 53 -14.16 4.17 8.48
N LYS A 54 -14.26 5.50 8.61
CA LYS A 54 -15.51 6.23 8.80
C LYS A 54 -16.00 6.84 7.48
N SER A 55 -17.28 6.61 7.14
CA SER A 55 -17.88 7.13 5.90
C SER A 55 -17.84 8.64 5.81
N ASP A 56 -18.17 9.33 6.92
CA ASP A 56 -18.24 10.79 6.94
C ASP A 56 -16.87 11.42 6.73
N ASP A 57 -15.80 10.82 7.32
CA ASP A 57 -14.44 11.27 7.11
C ASP A 57 -14.00 11.05 5.65
N ARG A 58 -14.36 9.91 5.03
CA ARG A 58 -14.05 9.66 3.61
C ARG A 58 -14.73 10.68 2.70
N ALA A 59 -16.03 10.93 2.92
CA ALA A 59 -16.77 11.92 2.15
C ALA A 59 -16.18 13.33 2.30
N ASN A 60 -15.84 13.74 3.53
CA ASN A 60 -15.22 15.04 3.80
C ASN A 60 -13.84 15.17 3.14
N ILE A 61 -12.98 14.15 3.24
CA ILE A 61 -11.66 14.12 2.61
C ILE A 61 -11.77 14.29 1.08
N LEU A 62 -12.69 13.57 0.44
CA LEU A 62 -12.90 13.71 -1.00
C LEU A 62 -13.46 15.08 -1.38
N ASN A 63 -14.42 15.61 -0.62
CA ASN A 63 -14.96 16.94 -0.87
C ASN A 63 -13.86 18.02 -0.79
N LEU A 64 -13.00 17.95 0.20
CA LEU A 64 -11.86 18.88 0.34
C LEU A 64 -10.83 18.68 -0.77
N ALA A 65 -10.49 17.45 -1.13
CA ALA A 65 -9.51 17.15 -2.18
C ALA A 65 -9.96 17.64 -3.57
N PHE A 66 -11.26 17.57 -3.87
CA PHE A 66 -11.83 17.98 -5.16
C PHE A 66 -12.37 19.41 -5.16
N ALA A 67 -12.25 20.18 -4.06
CA ALA A 67 -12.89 21.51 -3.93
C ALA A 67 -12.45 22.51 -5.01
N ASN A 68 -11.20 22.46 -5.45
CA ASN A 68 -10.64 23.47 -6.35
C ASN A 68 -10.21 22.91 -7.70
N LYS A 69 -9.83 21.64 -7.77
CA LYS A 69 -9.31 20.98 -9.00
C LYS A 69 -9.58 19.49 -8.97
N PRO A 70 -9.74 18.84 -10.14
CA PRO A 70 -9.79 17.39 -10.22
C PRO A 70 -8.52 16.74 -9.64
N VAL A 71 -8.69 15.60 -8.98
CA VAL A 71 -7.60 14.78 -8.46
C VAL A 71 -7.31 13.67 -9.48
N ASP A 72 -6.13 13.68 -10.06
CA ASP A 72 -5.72 12.76 -11.13
C ASP A 72 -4.88 11.57 -10.64
N LEU A 73 -4.51 11.55 -9.35
CA LEU A 73 -3.77 10.46 -8.74
C LEU A 73 -4.28 10.15 -7.32
N LEU A 74 -4.78 8.93 -7.12
CA LEU A 74 -5.04 8.36 -5.80
C LEU A 74 -3.99 7.29 -5.49
N VAL A 75 -3.30 7.43 -4.34
CA VAL A 75 -2.38 6.42 -3.81
C VAL A 75 -2.91 5.91 -2.49
N ASN A 76 -3.47 4.69 -2.49
CA ASN A 76 -3.91 4.00 -1.29
C ASN A 76 -2.71 3.32 -0.61
N ALA A 77 -2.05 4.03 0.32
CA ALA A 77 -0.89 3.54 1.07
C ALA A 77 -1.18 3.32 2.56
N ALA A 78 -2.39 3.61 3.03
CA ALA A 78 -2.81 3.26 4.38
C ALA A 78 -2.83 1.75 4.55
N GLY A 79 -2.31 1.26 5.68
CA GLY A 79 -2.30 -0.18 5.96
C GLY A 79 -1.71 -0.49 7.33
N LEU A 80 -2.01 -1.70 7.79
CA LEU A 80 -1.50 -2.31 9.02
C LEU A 80 -0.78 -3.60 8.68
N SER A 81 0.10 -4.05 9.56
CA SER A 81 0.75 -5.36 9.51
C SER A 81 0.62 -6.04 10.86
N SER A 82 0.59 -7.37 10.86
CA SER A 82 0.72 -8.17 12.07
C SER A 82 1.60 -9.39 11.79
N PHE A 83 2.42 -9.74 12.75
CA PHE A 83 3.25 -10.94 12.74
C PHE A 83 2.93 -11.73 14.01
N VAL A 84 2.03 -12.71 13.85
CA VAL A 84 1.47 -13.50 14.95
C VAL A 84 1.15 -14.91 14.43
N ALA A 85 1.31 -15.95 15.25
CA ALA A 85 0.84 -17.29 14.94
C ALA A 85 -0.68 -17.27 14.75
N PHE A 86 -1.19 -18.04 13.76
CA PHE A 86 -2.60 -17.90 13.40
C PHE A 86 -3.54 -18.30 14.54
N GLU A 87 -3.19 -19.32 15.29
CA GLU A 87 -3.92 -19.77 16.49
C GLU A 87 -4.00 -18.70 17.59
N ASP A 88 -3.04 -17.77 17.65
CA ASP A 88 -2.99 -16.69 18.64
C ASP A 88 -3.56 -15.37 18.10
N THR A 89 -3.98 -15.35 16.84
CA THR A 89 -4.52 -14.14 16.20
C THR A 89 -5.93 -13.84 16.73
N LYS A 90 -6.09 -12.69 17.40
CA LYS A 90 -7.39 -12.28 17.94
C LYS A 90 -8.36 -11.92 16.81
N PRO A 91 -9.66 -12.24 16.95
CA PRO A 91 -10.68 -11.89 15.95
C PRO A 91 -10.71 -10.40 15.61
N GLU A 92 -10.51 -9.53 16.60
CA GLU A 92 -10.47 -8.08 16.42
C GLU A 92 -9.33 -7.65 15.48
N MET A 93 -8.16 -8.29 15.61
CA MET A 93 -7.01 -8.04 14.73
C MET A 93 -7.28 -8.49 13.30
N ILE A 94 -7.94 -9.64 13.12
CA ILE A 94 -8.38 -10.09 11.77
C ILE A 94 -9.28 -9.04 11.15
N ASN A 95 -10.31 -8.61 11.86
CA ASN A 95 -11.25 -7.60 11.40
C ASN A 95 -10.57 -6.27 11.08
N GLU A 96 -9.69 -5.78 11.95
CA GLU A 96 -8.98 -4.52 11.77
C GLU A 96 -8.06 -4.55 10.54
N LEU A 97 -7.30 -5.65 10.35
CA LEU A 97 -6.45 -5.83 9.18
C LEU A 97 -7.24 -5.89 7.88
N MET A 98 -8.32 -6.68 7.83
CA MET A 98 -9.18 -6.79 6.66
C MET A 98 -9.87 -5.46 6.36
N GLN A 99 -10.39 -4.78 7.39
CA GLN A 99 -11.02 -3.47 7.25
C GLN A 99 -10.03 -2.46 6.68
N THR A 100 -8.86 -2.31 7.29
CA THR A 100 -7.91 -1.25 6.94
C THR A 100 -7.19 -1.52 5.61
N ASN A 101 -6.79 -2.78 5.37
CA ASN A 101 -5.94 -3.12 4.21
C ASN A 101 -6.72 -3.46 2.94
N LEU A 102 -8.00 -3.82 3.06
CA LEU A 102 -8.81 -4.28 1.93
C LEU A 102 -10.13 -3.51 1.80
N ILE A 103 -11.01 -3.58 2.80
CA ILE A 103 -12.36 -3.03 2.69
C ILE A 103 -12.32 -1.50 2.52
N THR A 104 -11.57 -0.82 3.37
CA THR A 104 -11.45 0.65 3.32
C THR A 104 -10.86 1.16 2.00
N PRO A 105 -9.75 0.60 1.45
CA PRO A 105 -9.29 0.95 0.11
C PRO A 105 -10.32 0.69 -0.99
N MET A 106 -11.12 -0.37 -0.90
CA MET A 106 -12.21 -0.65 -1.86
C MET A 106 -13.27 0.45 -1.81
N LEU A 107 -13.79 0.77 -0.61
CA LEU A 107 -14.80 1.81 -0.42
C LEU A 107 -14.29 3.18 -0.86
N PHE A 108 -13.08 3.55 -0.44
CA PHE A 108 -12.51 4.84 -0.77
C PHE A 108 -12.21 4.97 -2.27
N THR A 109 -11.80 3.88 -2.92
CA THR A 109 -11.63 3.85 -4.39
C THR A 109 -12.97 4.01 -5.11
N GLN A 110 -14.05 3.36 -4.66
CA GLN A 110 -15.38 3.49 -5.22
C GLN A 110 -15.88 4.95 -5.14
N GLU A 111 -15.80 5.54 -3.96
CA GLU A 111 -16.20 6.94 -3.71
C GLU A 111 -15.34 7.92 -4.53
N PHE A 112 -14.04 7.68 -4.64
CA PHE A 112 -13.11 8.47 -5.46
C PHE A 112 -13.48 8.43 -6.96
N ILE A 113 -13.79 7.25 -7.51
CA ILE A 113 -14.20 7.09 -8.91
C ILE A 113 -15.51 7.84 -9.17
N ALA A 114 -16.49 7.68 -8.27
CA ALA A 114 -17.77 8.39 -8.39
C ALA A 114 -17.57 9.92 -8.44
N LYS A 115 -16.71 10.45 -7.56
CA LYS A 115 -16.38 11.87 -7.52
C LYS A 115 -15.61 12.31 -8.76
N SER A 116 -14.64 11.52 -9.22
CA SER A 116 -13.86 11.83 -10.44
C SER A 116 -14.75 11.91 -11.68
N ASN A 117 -15.73 11.02 -11.82
CA ASN A 117 -16.65 11.02 -12.97
C ASN A 117 -17.57 12.24 -13.00
N THR A 118 -17.94 12.80 -11.86
CA THR A 118 -18.78 14.02 -11.79
C THR A 118 -18.02 15.30 -12.12
N GLU A 119 -16.72 15.35 -11.82
CA GLU A 119 -15.89 16.57 -11.96
C GLU A 119 -15.17 16.67 -13.34
N GLN A 120 -15.07 15.56 -14.09
CA GLN A 120 -14.28 15.49 -15.33
C GLN A 120 -15.07 15.83 -16.60
N ASN A 121 -16.17 16.55 -16.53
CA ASN A 121 -17.03 16.87 -17.70
C ASN A 121 -16.37 17.69 -18.83
N ALA A 122 -15.09 18.06 -18.77
CA ALA A 122 -14.47 18.94 -19.77
C ALA A 122 -13.14 18.47 -20.37
N GLU A 123 -12.32 17.67 -19.67
CA GLU A 123 -11.03 17.19 -20.20
C GLU A 123 -10.82 15.72 -19.85
N GLN A 124 -10.65 14.86 -20.85
CA GLN A 124 -10.35 13.41 -20.70
C GLN A 124 -8.96 13.16 -20.10
N LYS A 125 -8.67 13.80 -18.95
CA LYS A 125 -7.39 13.61 -18.27
C LYS A 125 -7.30 12.21 -17.68
N GLN A 126 -6.14 11.57 -17.80
CA GLN A 126 -5.92 10.25 -17.25
C GLN A 126 -5.90 10.30 -15.71
N VAL A 127 -6.70 9.47 -15.08
CA VAL A 127 -6.73 9.24 -13.64
C VAL A 127 -5.97 7.96 -13.31
N ASN A 128 -5.09 8.01 -12.31
CA ASN A 128 -4.39 6.83 -11.81
C ASN A 128 -4.83 6.52 -10.38
N VAL A 129 -5.19 5.27 -10.15
CA VAL A 129 -5.43 4.72 -8.82
C VAL A 129 -4.37 3.65 -8.54
N VAL A 130 -3.49 3.91 -7.59
CA VAL A 130 -2.42 3.00 -7.21
C VAL A 130 -2.71 2.42 -5.84
N GLN A 131 -2.85 1.09 -5.78
CA GLN A 131 -2.94 0.36 -4.53
C GLN A 131 -1.52 -0.03 -4.08
N VAL A 132 -1.11 0.44 -2.90
CA VAL A 132 0.16 0.01 -2.29
C VAL A 132 -0.06 -1.31 -1.57
N GLY A 133 0.35 -2.35 -2.24
CA GLY A 133 0.26 -3.72 -1.76
C GLY A 133 1.49 -4.18 -0.99
N SER A 134 1.92 -5.41 -1.30
CA SER A 134 3.10 -6.06 -0.74
C SER A 134 3.51 -7.23 -1.64
N ALA A 135 4.78 -7.67 -1.57
CA ALA A 135 5.20 -8.98 -2.09
C ALA A 135 4.36 -10.12 -1.48
N PHE A 136 3.88 -9.95 -0.24
CA PHE A 136 2.93 -10.86 0.42
C PHE A 136 1.49 -10.80 -0.14
N GLY A 137 1.23 -10.02 -1.15
CA GLY A 137 0.04 -10.13 -2.02
C GLY A 137 0.20 -11.15 -3.15
N TYR A 138 1.36 -11.81 -3.26
CA TYR A 138 1.67 -12.85 -4.24
C TYR A 138 2.13 -14.16 -3.59
N ILE A 139 2.71 -14.08 -2.40
CA ILE A 139 3.29 -15.23 -1.68
C ILE A 139 2.73 -15.23 -0.27
N GLY A 140 2.11 -16.34 0.16
CA GLY A 140 1.74 -16.58 1.55
C GLY A 140 3.00 -16.78 2.40
N TYR A 141 3.06 -16.16 3.59
CA TYR A 141 4.23 -16.27 4.45
C TYR A 141 3.82 -16.59 5.89
N PRO A 142 4.50 -17.54 6.56
CA PRO A 142 4.17 -17.92 7.94
C PRO A 142 4.20 -16.72 8.89
N GLY A 143 3.23 -16.65 9.81
CA GLY A 143 3.07 -15.55 10.75
C GLY A 143 2.36 -14.32 10.20
N PHE A 144 2.11 -14.26 8.89
CA PHE A 144 1.43 -13.15 8.22
C PHE A 144 0.12 -13.57 7.55
N SER A 145 -0.55 -14.62 8.01
CA SER A 145 -1.71 -15.23 7.32
C SER A 145 -2.80 -14.22 6.98
N THR A 146 -3.27 -13.46 7.96
CA THR A 146 -4.31 -12.44 7.77
C THR A 146 -3.82 -11.26 6.91
N TYR A 147 -2.57 -10.83 7.12
CA TYR A 147 -1.97 -9.79 6.30
C TYR A 147 -1.86 -10.22 4.84
N CYS A 148 -1.37 -11.44 4.57
CA CYS A 148 -1.33 -12.01 3.22
C CYS A 148 -2.73 -12.04 2.60
N ALA A 149 -3.74 -12.54 3.32
CA ALA A 149 -5.12 -12.58 2.83
C ALA A 149 -5.60 -11.19 2.39
N SER A 150 -5.36 -10.15 3.20
CA SER A 150 -5.73 -8.78 2.87
C SER A 150 -5.02 -8.25 1.61
N LYS A 151 -3.72 -8.55 1.46
CA LYS A 151 -2.92 -8.06 0.33
C LYS A 151 -3.15 -8.85 -0.96
N PHE A 152 -3.46 -10.16 -0.88
CA PHE A 152 -3.95 -10.95 -2.01
C PHE A 152 -5.31 -10.42 -2.48
N GLY A 153 -6.25 -10.16 -1.55
CA GLY A 153 -7.54 -9.56 -1.87
C GLY A 153 -7.40 -8.21 -2.57
N LEU A 154 -6.55 -7.32 -2.04
CA LEU A 154 -6.29 -6.01 -2.64
C LEU A 154 -5.68 -6.11 -4.05
N ARG A 155 -4.80 -7.09 -4.30
CA ARG A 155 -4.27 -7.35 -5.64
C ARG A 155 -5.37 -7.82 -6.58
N GLY A 156 -6.16 -8.83 -6.19
CA GLY A 156 -7.27 -9.35 -7.00
C GLY A 156 -8.28 -8.26 -7.35
N PHE A 157 -8.65 -7.42 -6.37
CA PHE A 157 -9.48 -6.24 -6.57
C PHE A 157 -8.89 -5.29 -7.62
N THR A 158 -7.60 -4.96 -7.50
CA THR A 158 -6.92 -4.06 -8.45
C THR A 158 -6.87 -4.64 -9.85
N GLU A 159 -6.63 -5.96 -9.99
CA GLU A 159 -6.62 -6.64 -11.29
C GLU A 159 -7.99 -6.65 -11.95
N ALA A 160 -9.06 -6.87 -11.18
CA ALA A 160 -10.44 -6.84 -11.66
C ALA A 160 -10.79 -5.45 -12.20
N LEU A 161 -10.56 -4.39 -11.41
CA LEU A 161 -10.80 -3.02 -11.84
C LEU A 161 -9.96 -2.61 -13.06
N ALA A 162 -8.70 -3.05 -13.14
CA ALA A 162 -7.84 -2.75 -14.29
C ALA A 162 -8.36 -3.38 -15.61
N ARG A 163 -9.19 -4.43 -15.53
CA ARG A 163 -9.87 -5.03 -16.68
C ARG A 163 -11.22 -4.36 -16.94
N GLU A 164 -12.00 -4.13 -15.89
CA GLU A 164 -13.33 -3.51 -15.94
C GLU A 164 -13.28 -2.09 -16.57
N TYR A 165 -12.27 -1.29 -16.19
CA TYR A 165 -12.09 0.09 -16.66
C TYR A 165 -11.10 0.21 -17.83
N SER A 166 -10.82 -0.87 -18.56
CA SER A 166 -9.78 -0.88 -19.61
C SER A 166 -10.07 0.03 -20.80
N ASP A 167 -11.32 0.37 -21.04
CA ASP A 167 -11.84 1.26 -22.10
C ASP A 167 -12.08 2.70 -21.61
N THR A 168 -11.68 3.04 -20.39
CA THR A 168 -11.84 4.36 -19.80
C THR A 168 -10.50 5.09 -19.63
N ASN A 169 -10.56 6.34 -19.15
CA ASN A 169 -9.38 7.12 -18.76
C ASN A 169 -8.85 6.80 -17.36
N ILE A 170 -9.46 5.86 -16.61
CA ILE A 170 -9.05 5.49 -15.26
C ILE A 170 -8.13 4.26 -15.31
N ARG A 171 -6.97 4.36 -14.72
CA ARG A 171 -5.99 3.26 -14.65
C ARG A 171 -5.80 2.77 -13.24
N PHE A 172 -6.02 1.48 -13.03
CA PHE A 172 -5.78 0.79 -11.76
C PHE A 172 -4.45 0.06 -11.78
N ARG A 173 -3.62 0.29 -10.76
CA ARG A 173 -2.25 -0.18 -10.70
C ARG A 173 -1.92 -0.70 -9.31
N TYR A 174 -1.12 -1.76 -9.23
CA TYR A 174 -0.71 -2.41 -7.99
C TYR A 174 0.81 -2.28 -7.79
N PHE A 175 1.22 -1.61 -6.73
CA PHE A 175 2.62 -1.44 -6.36
C PHE A 175 2.93 -2.29 -5.12
N ALA A 176 3.86 -3.22 -5.23
CA ALA A 176 4.16 -4.25 -4.23
C ALA A 176 5.58 -4.12 -3.66
N PRO A 177 5.79 -3.32 -2.60
CA PRO A 177 7.04 -3.30 -1.86
C PRO A 177 7.35 -4.67 -1.25
N ARG A 178 8.65 -4.95 -1.09
CA ARG A 178 9.12 -6.02 -0.19
C ARG A 178 9.30 -5.47 1.23
N ALA A 179 9.97 -6.24 2.10
CA ALA A 179 10.33 -5.77 3.43
C ALA A 179 10.98 -4.39 3.36
N THR A 180 10.40 -3.44 4.08
CA THR A 180 10.82 -2.02 4.09
C THR A 180 10.97 -1.59 5.53
N SER A 181 12.04 -0.88 5.85
CA SER A 181 12.28 -0.36 7.20
C SER A 181 11.28 0.75 7.52
N THR A 182 10.29 0.42 8.32
CA THR A 182 9.21 1.32 8.72
C THR A 182 8.79 1.08 10.17
N SER A 183 8.17 2.06 10.79
CA SER A 183 7.61 1.93 12.14
C SER A 183 6.38 0.99 12.24
N ILE A 184 5.94 0.41 11.13
CA ILE A 184 4.88 -0.61 11.08
C ILE A 184 5.41 -1.99 11.51
N ASN A 185 6.70 -2.24 11.30
CA ASN A 185 7.30 -3.52 11.65
C ASN A 185 7.46 -3.63 13.17
N ALA A 186 7.07 -4.77 13.72
CA ALA A 186 7.48 -5.14 15.07
C ALA A 186 9.00 -5.40 15.10
N VAL A 187 9.62 -5.20 16.25
CA VAL A 187 11.06 -5.47 16.44
C VAL A 187 11.41 -6.90 16.05
N SER A 188 10.56 -7.88 16.42
CA SER A 188 10.70 -9.29 16.06
C SER A 188 10.76 -9.53 14.53
N VAL A 189 10.04 -8.73 13.73
CA VAL A 189 10.08 -8.81 12.27
C VAL A 189 11.42 -8.33 11.71
N ASP A 190 11.95 -7.23 12.23
CA ASP A 190 13.23 -6.69 11.79
C ASP A 190 14.39 -7.64 12.17
N GLU A 191 14.34 -8.22 13.37
CA GLU A 191 15.31 -9.24 13.82
C GLU A 191 15.22 -10.52 13.00
N MET A 192 14.01 -11.00 12.71
CA MET A 192 13.78 -12.15 11.82
C MET A 192 14.36 -11.90 10.43
N ASN A 193 14.09 -10.74 9.83
CA ASN A 193 14.63 -10.39 8.51
C ASN A 193 16.16 -10.41 8.50
N LYS A 194 16.79 -9.88 9.57
CA LYS A 194 18.24 -9.90 9.73
C LYS A 194 18.77 -11.33 9.88
N ALA A 195 18.13 -12.17 10.70
CA ALA A 195 18.52 -13.58 10.90
C ALA A 195 18.38 -14.43 9.63
N LEU A 196 17.39 -14.12 8.78
CA LEU A 196 17.15 -14.81 7.52
C LEU A 196 17.97 -14.25 6.34
N GLY A 197 18.73 -13.16 6.55
CA GLY A 197 19.46 -12.46 5.49
C GLY A 197 18.52 -11.86 4.42
N ASN A 198 17.28 -11.53 4.80
CA ASN A 198 16.35 -10.90 3.88
C ASN A 198 16.78 -9.44 3.61
N ALA A 199 16.71 -9.03 2.35
CA ALA A 199 16.96 -7.64 2.00
C ALA A 199 15.80 -6.76 2.45
N VAL A 200 16.12 -5.66 3.14
CA VAL A 200 15.16 -4.65 3.62
C VAL A 200 15.46 -3.34 2.93
N ASP A 201 14.48 -2.78 2.23
CA ASP A 201 14.63 -1.50 1.53
C ASP A 201 14.39 -0.31 2.49
N THR A 202 14.98 0.83 2.18
CA THR A 202 14.61 2.10 2.82
C THR A 202 13.33 2.66 2.17
N VAL A 203 12.60 3.49 2.89
CA VAL A 203 11.37 4.11 2.36
C VAL A 203 11.65 5.02 1.16
N GLU A 204 12.83 5.64 1.12
CA GLU A 204 13.29 6.51 0.01
C GLU A 204 13.53 5.67 -1.26
N ALA A 205 14.18 4.50 -1.14
CA ALA A 205 14.40 3.60 -2.27
C ALA A 205 13.07 3.08 -2.84
N VAL A 206 12.12 2.75 -1.96
CA VAL A 206 10.76 2.35 -2.36
C VAL A 206 10.03 3.49 -3.06
N ALA A 207 10.11 4.73 -2.54
CA ALA A 207 9.48 5.90 -3.15
C ALA A 207 10.08 6.22 -4.53
N LYS A 208 11.39 6.11 -4.70
CA LYS A 208 12.05 6.26 -6.01
C LYS A 208 11.54 5.22 -7.01
N THR A 209 11.46 3.95 -6.59
CA THR A 209 10.89 2.88 -7.43
C THR A 209 9.41 3.12 -7.75
N PHE A 210 8.66 3.75 -6.83
CA PHE A 210 7.28 4.15 -7.07
C PHE A 210 7.18 5.21 -8.17
N MET A 211 8.05 6.21 -8.20
CA MET A 211 8.08 7.22 -9.29
C MET A 211 8.40 6.59 -10.64
N ASP A 212 9.40 5.70 -10.71
CA ASP A 212 9.72 4.96 -11.92
C ASP A 212 8.52 4.11 -12.40
N PHE A 213 7.81 3.50 -11.45
CA PHE A 213 6.58 2.76 -11.73
C PHE A 213 5.48 3.68 -12.23
N LEU A 214 5.25 4.82 -11.59
CA LEU A 214 4.22 5.79 -11.96
C LEU A 214 4.43 6.29 -13.40
N ASN A 215 5.67 6.56 -13.78
CA ASN A 215 6.06 6.99 -15.12
C ASN A 215 6.07 5.86 -16.18
N SER A 216 5.92 4.61 -15.77
CA SER A 216 5.86 3.46 -16.65
C SER A 216 4.42 3.14 -17.09
N LYS A 217 4.27 2.27 -18.11
CA LYS A 217 2.97 1.72 -18.51
C LYS A 217 2.58 0.43 -17.75
N LYS A 218 3.36 0.01 -16.77
CA LYS A 218 3.14 -1.25 -16.04
C LYS A 218 1.88 -1.16 -15.18
N ARG A 219 1.06 -2.21 -15.19
CA ARG A 219 -0.09 -2.35 -14.28
C ARG A 219 0.31 -2.81 -12.89
N GLN A 220 1.41 -3.57 -12.78
CA GLN A 220 1.90 -4.13 -11.53
C GLN A 220 3.42 -4.00 -11.44
N GLN A 221 3.93 -3.72 -10.24
CA GLN A 221 5.36 -3.64 -9.95
C GLN A 221 5.66 -4.28 -8.60
N VAL A 222 6.36 -5.40 -8.62
CA VAL A 222 7.00 -5.96 -7.41
C VAL A 222 8.38 -5.29 -7.26
N VAL A 223 8.71 -4.85 -6.05
CA VAL A 223 9.99 -4.20 -5.75
C VAL A 223 11.01 -5.23 -5.30
N GLY A 224 12.24 -5.09 -5.76
CA GLY A 224 13.40 -5.85 -5.29
C GLY A 224 13.65 -7.18 -5.99
N TRP A 225 14.87 -7.67 -5.83
CA TRP A 225 15.36 -9.01 -6.11
C TRP A 225 15.80 -9.63 -4.78
N PRO A 226 15.49 -10.89 -4.50
CA PRO A 226 14.94 -11.92 -5.41
C PRO A 226 13.39 -11.96 -5.48
N GLU A 227 12.66 -11.10 -4.80
CA GLU A 227 11.20 -11.16 -4.67
C GLU A 227 10.48 -11.18 -6.02
N LYS A 228 10.94 -10.41 -7.00
CA LYS A 228 10.39 -10.45 -8.38
C LYS A 228 10.45 -11.84 -9.00
N LEU A 229 11.52 -12.58 -8.74
CA LEU A 229 11.68 -13.95 -9.23
C LEU A 229 10.79 -14.92 -8.45
N PHE A 230 10.80 -14.84 -7.12
CA PHE A 230 9.98 -15.70 -6.26
C PHE A 230 8.49 -15.58 -6.55
N VAL A 231 7.98 -14.36 -6.77
CA VAL A 231 6.59 -14.12 -7.17
C VAL A 231 6.24 -14.85 -8.47
N ARG A 232 7.12 -14.81 -9.47
CA ARG A 232 6.91 -15.52 -10.74
C ARG A 232 6.97 -17.03 -10.56
N ILE A 233 7.98 -17.53 -9.85
CA ILE A 233 8.13 -18.97 -9.57
C ILE A 233 6.91 -19.47 -8.79
N ASN A 234 6.42 -18.74 -7.79
CA ASN A 234 5.24 -19.10 -7.02
C ASN A 234 3.99 -19.25 -7.90
N GLY A 235 3.89 -18.45 -8.98
CA GLY A 235 2.77 -18.56 -9.93
C GLY A 235 2.81 -19.80 -10.84
N PHE A 236 4.00 -20.38 -11.08
CA PHE A 236 4.16 -21.52 -11.99
C PHE A 236 4.52 -22.81 -11.27
N ILE A 237 5.38 -22.73 -10.26
CA ILE A 237 5.92 -23.91 -9.54
C ILE A 237 5.93 -23.60 -8.04
N PRO A 238 4.75 -23.49 -7.37
CA PRO A 238 4.65 -23.08 -5.97
C PRO A 238 5.46 -23.97 -5.02
N LYS A 239 5.59 -25.26 -5.32
CA LYS A 239 6.35 -26.23 -4.52
C LYS A 239 7.81 -25.81 -4.28
N LEU A 240 8.45 -25.10 -5.22
CA LEU A 240 9.81 -24.59 -5.02
C LEU A 240 9.84 -23.51 -3.95
N VAL A 241 8.85 -22.61 -3.96
CA VAL A 241 8.72 -21.55 -2.96
C VAL A 241 8.36 -22.13 -1.60
N ASP A 242 7.46 -23.12 -1.57
CA ASP A 242 7.09 -23.86 -0.34
C ASP A 242 8.32 -24.47 0.31
N ASN A 243 9.15 -25.20 -0.44
CA ASN A 243 10.39 -25.80 0.06
C ASN A 243 11.37 -24.76 0.60
N ALA A 244 11.52 -23.62 -0.11
CA ALA A 244 12.39 -22.53 0.33
C ALA A 244 11.90 -21.85 1.62
N ILE A 245 10.59 -21.68 1.79
CA ILE A 245 9.99 -21.13 3.02
C ILE A 245 10.09 -22.17 4.15
N GLN A 246 9.82 -23.45 3.85
CA GLN A 246 9.87 -24.53 4.83
C GLN A 246 11.26 -24.68 5.44
N SER A 247 12.33 -24.51 4.67
CA SER A 247 13.70 -24.54 5.19
C SER A 247 13.99 -23.43 6.20
N LYS A 248 13.23 -22.33 6.17
CA LYS A 248 13.34 -21.17 7.09
C LYS A 248 12.37 -21.24 8.26
N LEU A 249 11.43 -22.18 8.27
CA LEU A 249 10.29 -22.21 9.19
C LEU A 249 10.72 -22.26 10.66
N ALA A 250 11.79 -22.99 11.00
CA ALA A 250 12.28 -23.06 12.38
C ALA A 250 12.74 -21.68 12.91
N VAL A 251 13.39 -20.88 12.05
CA VAL A 251 13.80 -19.51 12.39
C VAL A 251 12.56 -18.62 12.53
N ILE A 252 11.63 -18.67 11.59
CA ILE A 252 10.40 -17.87 11.62
C ILE A 252 9.61 -18.16 12.91
N LYS A 253 9.40 -19.43 13.27
CA LYS A 253 8.67 -19.81 14.49
C LYS A 253 9.33 -19.30 15.77
N ARG A 254 10.66 -19.22 15.84
CA ARG A 254 11.38 -18.65 16.99
C ARG A 254 10.96 -17.19 17.24
N TYR A 255 10.83 -16.39 16.19
CA TYR A 255 10.44 -14.99 16.31
C TYR A 255 8.93 -14.80 16.51
N LEU A 256 8.09 -15.74 16.06
CA LEU A 256 6.66 -15.74 16.36
C LEU A 256 6.36 -15.91 17.84
N GLN A 257 7.18 -16.67 18.56
CA GLN A 257 7.04 -16.86 20.01
C GLN A 257 7.47 -15.63 20.84
N GLN A 258 8.11 -14.66 20.23
CA GLN A 258 8.61 -13.42 20.87
C GLN A 258 7.74 -12.19 20.54
N SER A 259 6.66 -12.38 19.78
CA SER A 259 5.82 -11.30 19.24
C SER A 259 4.62 -10.95 20.11
#